data_acc09cf691f143d6690b15ba9f7bf08f
#
_entry.id   acc09cf691f143d6690b15ba9f7bf08f
#
_cell.length_a   1.000
_cell.length_b   1.000
_cell.length_c   1.000
_cell.angle_alpha   90.00
_cell.angle_beta   90.00
_cell.angle_gamma   90.00
#
_symmetry.space_group_name_H-M   'P 1'
#
loop_
_entity.id
_entity.type
_entity.pdbx_description
1 polymer ?
#
loop_
_entity_poly.entity_id
_entity_poly.type
_entity_poly.pdbx_seq_one_letter_code
_entity_poly.pdbx_strand_id
1 'polypeptide(L)'
;AEQKRDELILYLAHDLKTPLTSVIGYLSILDENKGMNREQREKCIRVGLDKAMRLEKLINEFFEITRFRQSEITLSKTNIDLHYMLIQLVDELTPQLQASHVEVEILMAEDVQIRGDANYLARAFQNVLKNAVAYSDRGSVITISVYYQKENAIINVSNTGDTILPEQQAHIFEKFYRADEARQGNTGGAGLGLAI
;
A
#
# COMPACT_ATOMS: atom_id res chain seq x y z
N ALA A 1 -0.86 -8.51 -25.06
CA ALA A 1 -0.49 -9.05 -23.73
C ALA A 1 1.03 -8.95 -23.49
N GLU A 2 1.87 -9.27 -24.50
CA GLU A 2 3.33 -9.19 -24.37
C GLU A 2 3.86 -7.75 -24.25
N GLN A 3 3.39 -6.83 -25.06
CA GLN A 3 3.79 -5.42 -25.00
C GLN A 3 3.55 -4.78 -23.63
N LYS A 4 2.38 -5.03 -23.01
CA LYS A 4 2.09 -4.55 -21.64
C LYS A 4 3.00 -5.19 -20.58
N ARG A 5 3.53 -6.38 -20.85
CA ARG A 5 4.49 -7.07 -19.95
C ARG A 5 5.87 -6.41 -20.02
N ASP A 6 6.33 -6.10 -21.23
CA ASP A 6 7.66 -5.54 -21.46
C ASP A 6 7.74 -4.08 -20.96
N GLU A 7 6.68 -3.29 -21.16
CA GLU A 7 6.52 -1.97 -20.55
C GLU A 7 6.56 -2.04 -19.01
N LEU A 8 5.94 -3.06 -18.45
CA LEU A 8 5.93 -3.31 -17.02
C LEU A 8 7.32 -3.58 -16.46
N ILE A 9 8.09 -4.45 -17.13
CA ILE A 9 9.45 -4.80 -16.71
C ILE A 9 10.36 -3.57 -16.81
N LEU A 10 10.23 -2.76 -17.86
CA LEU A 10 10.99 -1.53 -18.05
C LEU A 10 10.69 -0.50 -16.96
N TYR A 11 9.41 -0.30 -16.64
CA TYR A 11 8.98 0.62 -15.59
C TYR A 11 9.50 0.20 -14.21
N LEU A 12 9.38 -1.08 -13.88
CA LEU A 12 9.91 -1.65 -12.64
C LEU A 12 11.43 -1.54 -12.54
N ALA A 13 12.13 -1.83 -13.62
CA ALA A 13 13.59 -1.71 -13.65
C ALA A 13 14.02 -0.26 -13.38
N HIS A 14 13.29 0.73 -13.89
CA HIS A 14 13.54 2.14 -13.63
C HIS A 14 13.27 2.49 -12.13
N ASP A 15 12.14 2.05 -11.60
CA ASP A 15 11.73 2.38 -10.23
C ASP A 15 12.55 1.65 -9.16
N LEU A 16 13.10 0.48 -9.47
CA LEU A 16 14.08 -0.21 -8.63
C LEU A 16 15.48 0.43 -8.71
N LYS A 17 15.88 0.89 -9.90
CA LYS A 17 17.20 1.50 -10.11
C LYS A 17 17.38 2.79 -9.31
N THR A 18 16.35 3.63 -9.22
CA THR A 18 16.42 4.93 -8.55
C THR A 18 16.79 4.84 -7.06
N PRO A 19 16.06 4.08 -6.20
CA PRO A 19 16.44 3.90 -4.81
C PRO A 19 17.76 3.15 -4.65
N LEU A 20 18.05 2.15 -5.50
CA LEU A 20 19.31 1.42 -5.49
C LEU A 20 20.51 2.34 -5.73
N THR A 21 20.45 3.19 -6.75
CA THR A 21 21.49 4.18 -7.04
C THR A 21 21.69 5.14 -5.86
N SER A 22 20.60 5.54 -5.20
CA SER A 22 20.69 6.39 -4.00
C SER A 22 21.38 5.68 -2.85
N VAL A 23 21.04 4.41 -2.57
CA VAL A 23 21.71 3.61 -1.53
C VAL A 23 23.20 3.50 -1.80
N ILE A 24 23.58 3.13 -3.03
CA ILE A 24 24.99 3.04 -3.42
C ILE A 24 25.68 4.39 -3.24
N GLY A 25 25.07 5.49 -3.70
CA GLY A 25 25.63 6.83 -3.57
C GLY A 25 25.89 7.23 -2.12
N TYR A 26 24.95 7.02 -1.20
CA TYR A 26 25.15 7.34 0.22
C TYR A 26 26.18 6.43 0.88
N LEU A 27 26.27 5.14 0.53
CA LEU A 27 27.30 4.25 1.02
C LEU A 27 28.70 4.64 0.49
N SER A 28 28.82 5.03 -0.79
CA SER A 28 30.08 5.54 -1.36
C SER A 28 30.55 6.82 -0.65
N ILE A 29 29.63 7.77 -0.40
CA ILE A 29 29.93 8.99 0.36
C ILE A 29 30.47 8.65 1.76
N LEU A 30 29.89 7.66 2.45
CA LEU A 30 30.32 7.21 3.77
C LEU A 30 31.69 6.53 3.76
N ASP A 31 32.00 5.80 2.70
CA ASP A 31 33.29 5.10 2.54
C ASP A 31 34.43 6.05 2.18
N GLU A 32 34.18 6.97 1.26
CA GLU A 32 35.18 7.92 0.76
C GLU A 32 35.52 9.04 1.76
N ASN A 33 34.53 9.51 2.55
CA ASN A 33 34.69 10.65 3.46
C ASN A 33 34.91 10.24 4.91
N LYS A 34 36.09 9.71 5.22
CA LYS A 34 36.46 9.30 6.60
C LYS A 34 36.50 10.46 7.61
N GLY A 35 36.61 11.71 7.14
CA GLY A 35 36.61 12.94 7.97
C GLY A 35 35.23 13.55 8.22
N MET A 36 34.16 12.90 7.79
CA MET A 36 32.80 13.38 7.96
C MET A 36 32.42 13.49 9.44
N ASN A 37 31.77 14.60 9.83
CA ASN A 37 31.29 14.77 11.19
C ASN A 37 30.13 13.78 11.48
N ARG A 38 29.85 13.61 12.78
CA ARG A 38 28.85 12.62 13.25
C ARG A 38 27.46 12.90 12.66
N GLU A 39 27.02 14.14 12.63
CA GLU A 39 25.70 14.54 12.14
C GLU A 39 25.51 14.22 10.65
N GLN A 40 26.51 14.55 9.84
CA GLN A 40 26.52 14.25 8.41
C GLN A 40 26.48 12.74 8.15
N ARG A 41 27.27 11.97 8.93
CA ARG A 41 27.31 10.52 8.85
C ARG A 41 25.97 9.90 9.20
N GLU A 42 25.33 10.33 10.30
CA GLU A 42 24.01 9.87 10.72
C GLU A 42 22.93 10.20 9.68
N LYS A 43 23.01 11.38 9.05
CA LYS A 43 22.12 11.76 7.96
C LYS A 43 22.26 10.84 6.75
N CYS A 44 23.49 10.55 6.31
CA CYS A 44 23.72 9.64 5.18
C CYS A 44 23.21 8.23 5.47
N ILE A 45 23.43 7.70 6.67
CA ILE A 45 22.92 6.40 7.10
C ILE A 45 21.40 6.37 7.08
N ARG A 46 20.75 7.38 7.64
CA ARG A 46 19.29 7.47 7.70
C ARG A 46 18.67 7.51 6.31
N VAL A 47 19.20 8.34 5.41
CA VAL A 47 18.69 8.44 4.04
C VAL A 47 18.96 7.14 3.27
N GLY A 48 20.15 6.56 3.41
CA GLY A 48 20.49 5.26 2.81
C GLY A 48 19.54 4.15 3.25
N LEU A 49 19.24 4.09 4.55
CA LEU A 49 18.31 3.13 5.13
C LEU A 49 16.88 3.32 4.59
N ASP A 50 16.39 4.56 4.55
CA ASP A 50 15.07 4.88 3.98
C ASP A 50 14.95 4.41 2.52
N LYS A 51 15.98 4.64 1.71
CA LYS A 51 15.99 4.20 0.32
C LYS A 51 16.08 2.67 0.18
N ALA A 52 16.81 2.00 1.07
CA ALA A 52 16.88 0.54 1.10
C ALA A 52 15.52 -0.09 1.48
N MET A 53 14.84 0.45 2.49
CA MET A 53 13.49 -0.01 2.88
C MET A 53 12.46 0.21 1.76
N ARG A 54 12.56 1.33 1.04
CA ARG A 54 11.73 1.58 -0.14
C ARG A 54 11.98 0.57 -1.26
N LEU A 55 13.25 0.22 -1.50
CA LEU A 55 13.65 -0.79 -2.50
C LEU A 55 13.11 -2.17 -2.13
N GLU A 56 13.26 -2.57 -0.86
CA GLU A 56 12.69 -3.83 -0.35
C GLU A 56 11.17 -3.91 -0.58
N LYS A 57 10.45 -2.84 -0.25
CA LYS A 57 9.01 -2.76 -0.49
C LYS A 57 8.65 -2.95 -1.96
N LEU A 58 9.35 -2.28 -2.89
CA LEU A 58 9.13 -2.41 -4.34
C LEU A 58 9.41 -3.84 -4.83
N ILE A 59 10.46 -4.49 -4.31
CA ILE A 59 10.78 -5.88 -4.63
C ILE A 59 9.67 -6.82 -4.15
N ASN A 60 9.19 -6.65 -2.93
CA ASN A 60 8.11 -7.46 -2.39
C ASN A 60 6.81 -7.27 -3.19
N GLU A 61 6.46 -6.04 -3.55
CA GLU A 61 5.31 -5.75 -4.43
C GLU A 61 5.46 -6.43 -5.80
N PHE A 62 6.67 -6.47 -6.37
CA PHE A 62 6.94 -7.17 -7.64
C PHE A 62 6.75 -8.69 -7.53
N PHE A 63 7.33 -9.32 -6.50
CA PHE A 63 7.17 -10.76 -6.29
C PHE A 63 5.70 -11.16 -6.13
N GLU A 64 4.92 -10.33 -5.48
CA GLU A 64 3.50 -10.55 -5.31
C GLU A 64 2.74 -10.59 -6.65
N ILE A 65 3.06 -9.66 -7.57
CA ILE A 65 2.42 -9.63 -8.90
C ILE A 65 2.79 -10.84 -9.72
N THR A 66 4.05 -11.29 -9.64
CA THR A 66 4.51 -12.45 -10.38
C THR A 66 3.94 -13.75 -9.84
N ARG A 67 3.77 -13.84 -8.52
CA ARG A 67 3.19 -15.01 -7.84
C ARG A 67 1.71 -15.22 -8.21
N PHE A 68 0.92 -14.17 -8.33
CA PHE A 68 -0.49 -14.25 -8.75
C PHE A 68 -0.70 -14.73 -10.19
N ARG A 69 0.35 -14.72 -11.02
CA ARG A 69 0.28 -15.14 -12.43
C ARG A 69 0.61 -16.62 -12.67
N GLN A 70 1.35 -17.27 -11.77
CA GLN A 70 1.97 -18.58 -12.04
C GLN A 70 1.29 -19.76 -11.38
N SER A 71 0.36 -19.58 -10.46
CA SER A 71 -0.28 -20.70 -9.76
C SER A 71 -1.79 -20.60 -9.83
N GLU A 72 -2.44 -21.72 -10.04
CA GLU A 72 -3.83 -21.94 -9.61
C GLU A 72 -3.84 -21.66 -8.10
N ILE A 73 -4.34 -20.48 -7.70
CA ILE A 73 -4.41 -20.10 -6.29
C ILE A 73 -5.35 -21.05 -5.58
N THR A 74 -4.81 -22.00 -4.85
CA THR A 74 -5.62 -22.83 -3.97
C THR A 74 -5.95 -22.04 -2.71
N LEU A 75 -7.17 -21.51 -2.63
CA LEU A 75 -7.63 -20.74 -1.46
C LEU A 75 -7.91 -21.66 -0.27
N SER A 76 -7.32 -21.38 0.88
CA SER A 76 -7.62 -22.00 2.16
C SER A 76 -8.83 -21.30 2.80
N LYS A 77 -10.04 -21.71 2.43
CA LYS A 77 -11.28 -21.05 2.88
C LYS A 77 -11.65 -21.50 4.29
N THR A 78 -11.68 -20.55 5.23
CA THR A 78 -12.11 -20.70 6.60
C THR A 78 -13.26 -19.73 6.92
N ASN A 79 -13.92 -19.91 8.05
CA ASN A 79 -14.86 -18.90 8.56
C ASN A 79 -14.04 -17.76 9.17
N ILE A 80 -14.38 -16.53 8.82
CA ILE A 80 -13.68 -15.32 9.19
C ILE A 80 -14.66 -14.38 9.85
N ASP A 81 -14.33 -13.94 11.05
CA ASP A 81 -14.97 -12.84 11.74
C ASP A 81 -14.45 -11.51 11.16
N LEU A 82 -15.30 -10.80 10.42
CA LEU A 82 -14.92 -9.54 9.79
C LEU A 82 -14.68 -8.44 10.80
N HIS A 83 -15.41 -8.40 11.89
CA HIS A 83 -15.22 -7.38 12.93
C HIS A 83 -13.83 -7.50 13.56
N TYR A 84 -13.47 -8.70 13.98
CA TYR A 84 -12.16 -8.95 14.55
C TYR A 84 -11.02 -8.68 13.58
N MET A 85 -11.16 -9.12 12.32
CA MET A 85 -10.17 -8.87 11.27
C MET A 85 -9.98 -7.36 11.02
N LEU A 86 -11.06 -6.59 10.90
CA LEU A 86 -10.97 -5.16 10.63
C LEU A 86 -10.36 -4.39 11.81
N ILE A 87 -10.69 -4.74 13.05
CA ILE A 87 -10.06 -4.15 14.23
C ILE A 87 -8.55 -4.39 14.21
N GLN A 88 -8.10 -5.62 13.96
CA GLN A 88 -6.67 -5.92 13.90
C GLN A 88 -5.96 -5.12 12.81
N LEU A 89 -6.56 -5.00 11.62
CA LEU A 89 -5.96 -4.24 10.51
C LEU A 89 -5.90 -2.73 10.82
N VAL A 90 -6.88 -2.19 11.52
CA VAL A 90 -6.87 -0.78 11.96
C VAL A 90 -5.79 -0.58 13.04
N ASP A 91 -5.66 -1.50 13.99
CA ASP A 91 -4.61 -1.45 15.02
C ASP A 91 -3.20 -1.46 14.41
N GLU A 92 -2.97 -2.27 13.37
CA GLU A 92 -1.69 -2.28 12.62
C GLU A 92 -1.39 -0.95 11.93
N LEU A 93 -2.41 -0.17 11.56
CA LEU A 93 -2.29 1.13 10.92
C LEU A 93 -2.20 2.30 11.89
N THR A 94 -2.28 2.06 13.21
CA THR A 94 -2.25 3.10 14.24
C THR A 94 -1.09 4.11 14.07
N PRO A 95 0.16 3.70 13.79
CA PRO A 95 1.24 4.66 13.59
C PRO A 95 1.01 5.62 12.42
N GLN A 96 0.45 5.11 11.30
CA GLN A 96 0.14 5.91 10.12
C GLN A 96 -1.05 6.86 10.36
N LEU A 97 -2.08 6.36 11.04
CA LEU A 97 -3.26 7.13 11.44
C LEU A 97 -2.87 8.30 12.33
N GLN A 98 -2.03 8.06 13.35
CA GLN A 98 -1.52 9.12 14.24
C GLN A 98 -0.67 10.15 13.48
N ALA A 99 0.22 9.71 12.59
CA ALA A 99 1.06 10.60 11.78
C ALA A 99 0.22 11.50 10.85
N SER A 100 -0.87 10.97 10.30
CA SER A 100 -1.80 11.69 9.42
C SER A 100 -2.89 12.46 10.19
N HIS A 101 -3.02 12.25 11.50
CA HIS A 101 -4.13 12.76 12.34
C HIS A 101 -5.50 12.35 11.79
N VAL A 102 -5.63 11.12 11.36
CA VAL A 102 -6.87 10.53 10.82
C VAL A 102 -7.39 9.51 11.83
N GLU A 103 -8.69 9.50 12.05
CA GLU A 103 -9.38 8.54 12.91
C GLU A 103 -10.11 7.51 12.06
N VAL A 104 -10.40 6.33 12.63
CA VAL A 104 -11.18 5.28 11.97
C VAL A 104 -12.37 4.93 12.83
N GLU A 105 -13.54 4.86 12.21
CA GLU A 105 -14.77 4.40 12.82
C GLU A 105 -15.28 3.15 12.10
N ILE A 106 -15.57 2.08 12.85
CA ILE A 106 -16.15 0.84 12.30
C ILE A 106 -17.61 0.79 12.68
N LEU A 107 -18.48 0.86 11.67
CA LEU A 107 -19.94 0.77 11.80
C LEU A 107 -20.40 -0.62 11.37
N MET A 108 -20.71 -1.46 12.34
CA MET A 108 -21.20 -2.81 12.12
C MET A 108 -22.36 -3.09 13.08
N ALA A 109 -23.53 -3.37 12.53
CA ALA A 109 -24.74 -3.60 13.32
C ALA A 109 -24.83 -5.02 13.90
N GLU A 110 -24.19 -6.00 13.27
CA GLU A 110 -24.23 -7.42 13.62
C GLU A 110 -22.87 -8.06 13.37
N ASP A 111 -22.60 -9.21 14.02
CA ASP A 111 -21.41 -10.00 13.75
C ASP A 111 -21.49 -10.59 12.32
N VAL A 112 -20.65 -10.07 11.43
CA VAL A 112 -20.61 -10.52 10.03
C VAL A 112 -19.52 -11.57 9.87
N GLN A 113 -19.96 -12.80 9.58
CA GLN A 113 -19.09 -13.95 9.31
C GLN A 113 -19.06 -14.21 7.80
N ILE A 114 -17.88 -14.38 7.23
CA ILE A 114 -17.72 -14.75 5.83
C ILE A 114 -16.85 -15.99 5.69
N ARG A 115 -16.99 -16.69 4.57
CA ARG A 115 -16.13 -17.82 4.24
C ARG A 115 -15.13 -17.43 3.17
N GLY A 116 -13.85 -17.39 3.52
CA GLY A 116 -12.79 -16.94 2.62
C GLY A 116 -11.40 -17.36 3.08
N ASP A 117 -10.39 -16.96 2.33
CA ASP A 117 -9.00 -17.07 2.74
C ASP A 117 -8.61 -15.81 3.54
N ALA A 118 -8.31 -16.01 4.83
CA ALA A 118 -8.04 -14.91 5.75
C ALA A 118 -6.84 -14.06 5.32
N ASN A 119 -5.79 -14.67 4.78
CA ASN A 119 -4.58 -13.95 4.38
C ASN A 119 -4.83 -13.05 3.17
N TYR A 120 -5.55 -13.56 2.16
CA TYR A 120 -5.87 -12.79 0.96
C TYR A 120 -6.87 -11.67 1.25
N LEU A 121 -7.85 -11.91 2.10
CA LEU A 121 -8.83 -10.89 2.51
C LEU A 121 -8.19 -9.80 3.37
N ALA A 122 -7.41 -10.18 4.39
CA ALA A 122 -6.67 -9.22 5.21
C ALA A 122 -5.79 -8.31 4.35
N ARG A 123 -5.11 -8.87 3.36
CA ARG A 123 -4.29 -8.12 2.43
C ARG A 123 -5.09 -7.17 1.55
N ALA A 124 -6.23 -7.62 1.01
CA ALA A 124 -7.10 -6.76 0.20
C ALA A 124 -7.60 -5.57 1.03
N PHE A 125 -8.09 -5.82 2.25
CA PHE A 125 -8.52 -4.75 3.16
C PHE A 125 -7.37 -3.84 3.56
N GLN A 126 -6.19 -4.38 3.88
CA GLN A 126 -5.02 -3.57 4.21
C GLN A 126 -4.63 -2.62 3.08
N ASN A 127 -4.71 -3.05 1.82
CA ASN A 127 -4.44 -2.20 0.67
C ASN A 127 -5.46 -1.07 0.54
N VAL A 128 -6.76 -1.35 0.71
CA VAL A 128 -7.81 -0.33 0.69
C VAL A 128 -7.65 0.65 1.85
N LEU A 129 -7.40 0.16 3.07
CA LEU A 129 -7.22 1.00 4.26
C LEU A 129 -5.97 1.88 4.15
N LYS A 130 -4.85 1.35 3.67
CA LYS A 130 -3.64 2.16 3.41
C LYS A 130 -3.90 3.28 2.41
N ASN A 131 -4.67 3.01 1.35
CA ASN A 131 -5.09 4.05 0.42
C ASN A 131 -5.98 5.08 1.11
N ALA A 132 -6.98 4.65 1.86
CA ALA A 132 -7.85 5.57 2.60
C ALA A 132 -7.03 6.49 3.52
N VAL A 133 -6.06 5.95 4.28
CA VAL A 133 -5.18 6.77 5.13
C VAL A 133 -4.31 7.73 4.32
N ALA A 134 -3.74 7.26 3.20
CA ALA A 134 -2.82 8.07 2.39
C ALA A 134 -3.50 9.23 1.66
N TYR A 135 -4.79 9.09 1.35
CA TYR A 135 -5.58 10.09 0.61
C TYR A 135 -6.65 10.78 1.45
N SER A 136 -6.61 10.62 2.77
CA SER A 136 -7.50 11.32 3.69
C SER A 136 -6.98 12.70 4.04
N ASP A 137 -7.87 13.64 4.17
CA ASP A 137 -7.59 14.97 4.73
C ASP A 137 -7.17 14.83 6.19
N ARG A 138 -6.23 15.66 6.60
CA ARG A 138 -5.77 15.69 7.99
C ARG A 138 -6.89 16.06 8.94
N GLY A 139 -7.08 15.29 10.00
CA GLY A 139 -8.14 15.48 10.99
C GLY A 139 -9.50 14.95 10.54
N SER A 140 -9.56 14.19 9.45
CA SER A 140 -10.79 13.54 9.00
C SER A 140 -10.99 12.16 9.63
N VAL A 141 -12.16 11.56 9.37
CA VAL A 141 -12.53 10.23 9.82
C VAL A 141 -12.69 9.31 8.61
N ILE A 142 -12.05 8.13 8.66
CA ILE A 142 -12.33 7.03 7.74
C ILE A 142 -13.45 6.19 8.34
N THR A 143 -14.54 6.01 7.62
CA THR A 143 -15.66 5.19 8.06
C THR A 143 -15.66 3.85 7.34
N ILE A 144 -15.62 2.76 8.10
CA ILE A 144 -15.76 1.38 7.58
C ILE A 144 -17.15 0.89 7.96
N SER A 145 -18.05 0.74 7.00
CA SER A 145 -19.38 0.19 7.25
C SER A 145 -19.50 -1.22 6.70
N VAL A 146 -20.04 -2.12 7.53
CA VAL A 146 -20.17 -3.55 7.21
C VAL A 146 -21.59 -4.00 7.48
N TYR A 147 -22.22 -4.60 6.47
CA TYR A 147 -23.60 -5.12 6.58
C TYR A 147 -23.84 -6.22 5.55
N TYR A 148 -24.89 -7.02 5.80
CA TYR A 148 -25.36 -7.97 4.81
C TYR A 148 -26.34 -7.32 3.82
N GLN A 149 -26.14 -7.61 2.54
CA GLN A 149 -27.12 -7.33 1.50
C GLN A 149 -27.45 -8.66 0.80
N LYS A 150 -28.60 -9.23 1.13
CA LYS A 150 -28.97 -10.61 0.78
C LYS A 150 -27.94 -11.61 1.34
N GLU A 151 -27.27 -12.37 0.49
CA GLU A 151 -26.25 -13.35 0.88
C GLU A 151 -24.80 -12.79 0.82
N ASN A 152 -24.65 -11.51 0.48
CA ASN A 152 -23.35 -10.88 0.36
C ASN A 152 -23.05 -9.97 1.55
N ALA A 153 -21.84 -10.10 2.10
CA ALA A 153 -21.30 -9.10 3.01
C ALA A 153 -20.79 -7.91 2.19
N ILE A 154 -21.30 -6.72 2.50
CA ILE A 154 -20.86 -5.46 1.89
C ILE A 154 -19.97 -4.74 2.87
N ILE A 155 -18.79 -4.38 2.41
CA ILE A 155 -17.83 -3.60 3.16
C ILE A 155 -17.58 -2.30 2.39
N ASN A 156 -17.94 -1.17 2.98
CA ASN A 156 -17.67 0.16 2.43
C ASN A 156 -16.59 0.83 3.26
N VAL A 157 -15.58 1.36 2.60
CA VAL A 157 -14.56 2.20 3.21
C VAL A 157 -14.70 3.59 2.60
N SER A 158 -15.02 4.57 3.42
CA SER A 158 -15.23 5.96 3.00
C SER A 158 -14.22 6.85 3.70
N ASN A 159 -13.60 7.76 2.96
CA ASN A 159 -12.70 8.77 3.49
C ASN A 159 -13.00 10.14 2.85
N THR A 160 -12.62 11.21 3.53
CA THR A 160 -12.66 12.59 3.00
C THR A 160 -11.29 12.95 2.46
N GLY A 161 -11.24 13.44 1.22
CA GLY A 161 -10.00 13.81 0.54
C GLY A 161 -10.26 14.22 -0.91
N ASP A 162 -9.21 14.32 -1.70
CA ASP A 162 -9.31 14.71 -3.11
C ASP A 162 -10.24 13.78 -3.89
N THR A 163 -11.08 14.38 -4.72
CA THR A 163 -12.06 13.63 -5.53
C THR A 163 -11.36 12.91 -6.67
N ILE A 164 -11.62 11.62 -6.79
CA ILE A 164 -11.18 10.81 -7.93
C ILE A 164 -12.10 11.13 -9.11
N LEU A 165 -11.55 11.69 -10.19
CA LEU A 165 -12.31 12.04 -11.37
C LEU A 165 -12.91 10.79 -12.05
N PRO A 166 -14.08 10.89 -12.72
CA PRO A 166 -14.72 9.74 -13.39
C PRO A 166 -13.79 9.01 -14.38
N GLU A 167 -12.96 9.74 -15.09
CA GLU A 167 -11.94 9.20 -16.01
C GLU A 167 -10.84 8.42 -15.30
N GLN A 168 -10.47 8.84 -14.08
CA GLN A 168 -9.49 8.15 -13.24
C GLN A 168 -10.09 6.88 -12.61
N GLN A 169 -11.37 6.89 -12.24
CA GLN A 169 -12.05 5.76 -11.61
C GLN A 169 -12.00 4.49 -12.47
N ALA A 170 -12.03 4.63 -13.80
CA ALA A 170 -11.93 3.52 -14.74
C ALA A 170 -10.57 2.80 -14.66
N HIS A 171 -9.54 3.48 -14.17
CA HIS A 171 -8.15 3.02 -14.20
C HIS A 171 -7.55 2.73 -12.83
N ILE A 172 -8.19 3.10 -11.70
CA ILE A 172 -7.62 2.95 -10.36
C ILE A 172 -7.29 1.50 -9.97
N PHE A 173 -7.90 0.51 -10.63
CA PHE A 173 -7.60 -0.91 -10.46
C PHE A 173 -6.57 -1.43 -11.46
N GLU A 174 -6.11 -0.60 -12.39
CA GLU A 174 -5.03 -0.98 -13.30
C GLU A 174 -3.69 -0.96 -12.57
N LYS A 175 -2.84 -1.93 -12.88
CA LYS A 175 -1.51 -2.03 -12.28
C LYS A 175 -0.69 -0.81 -12.67
N PHE A 176 0.00 -0.21 -11.67
CA PHE A 176 0.85 0.97 -11.82
C PHE A 176 0.14 2.28 -12.18
N TYR A 177 -1.18 2.24 -12.26
CA TYR A 177 -1.93 3.47 -12.45
C TYR A 177 -1.84 4.34 -11.19
N ARG A 178 -1.54 5.61 -11.40
CA ARG A 178 -1.55 6.68 -10.39
C ARG A 178 -2.12 7.93 -11.02
N ALA A 179 -2.99 8.63 -10.30
CA ALA A 179 -3.41 9.96 -10.71
C ALA A 179 -2.20 10.91 -10.75
N ASP A 180 -2.13 11.80 -11.74
CA ASP A 180 -0.93 12.60 -12.03
C ASP A 180 -0.46 13.46 -10.84
N GLU A 181 -1.36 13.97 -10.02
CA GLU A 181 -1.04 14.73 -8.81
C GLU A 181 -0.33 13.88 -7.73
N ALA A 182 -0.61 12.59 -7.67
CA ALA A 182 0.05 11.66 -6.75
C ALA A 182 1.51 11.34 -7.14
N ARG A 183 1.94 11.65 -8.37
CA ARG A 183 3.33 11.44 -8.81
C ARG A 183 4.33 12.37 -8.14
N GLN A 184 3.90 13.56 -7.70
CA GLN A 184 4.77 14.57 -7.06
C GLN A 184 4.79 14.47 -5.54
N GLY A 185 3.88 13.71 -4.91
CA GLY A 185 3.78 13.58 -3.45
C GLY A 185 4.64 12.44 -2.89
N ASN A 186 5.05 12.60 -1.65
CA ASN A 186 5.84 11.61 -0.87
C ASN A 186 5.01 10.37 -0.46
N THR A 187 3.76 10.25 -0.91
CA THR A 187 2.81 9.16 -0.64
C THR A 187 3.08 7.91 -1.49
N GLY A 188 4.34 7.57 -1.60
CA GLY A 188 4.97 6.65 -2.51
C GLY A 188 4.55 5.17 -2.51
N GLY A 189 3.36 4.86 -3.01
CA GLY A 189 3.01 3.50 -3.47
C GLY A 189 3.32 3.32 -4.95
N ALA A 190 3.69 2.10 -5.37
CA ALA A 190 3.99 1.78 -6.78
C ALA A 190 2.73 1.69 -7.69
N GLY A 191 1.55 2.08 -7.21
CA GLY A 191 0.29 1.94 -7.97
C GLY A 191 -0.20 0.50 -8.10
N LEU A 192 0.15 -0.36 -7.15
CA LEU A 192 -0.14 -1.80 -7.17
C LEU A 192 -1.20 -2.21 -6.15
N GLY A 193 -1.42 -1.40 -5.11
CA GLY A 193 -2.24 -1.77 -3.97
C GLY A 193 -3.68 -2.15 -4.34
N LEU A 194 -4.33 -1.42 -5.23
CA LEU A 194 -5.72 -1.72 -5.65
C LEU A 194 -5.79 -2.77 -6.78
N ALA A 195 -4.66 -3.11 -7.40
CA ALA A 195 -4.59 -4.11 -8.48
C ALA A 195 -4.29 -5.54 -7.99
N ILE A 196 -4.04 -5.70 -6.71
CA ILE A 196 -3.79 -6.95 -5.99
C ILE A 196 -5.05 -7.37 -5.27
#